data_94b8fe75aa695f56483250be3cdefa54
#
_entry.id   94b8fe75aa695f56483250be3cdefa54
#
_cell.length_a   1.000
_cell.length_b   1.000
_cell.length_c   1.000
_cell.angle_alpha   90.00
_cell.angle_beta   90.00
_cell.angle_gamma   90.00
#
_symmetry.space_group_name_H-M   'P 1'
#
loop_
_entity.id
_entity.type
_entity.pdbx_description
1 polymer ?
#
loop_
_entity_poly.entity_id
_entity_poly.type
_entity_poly.pdbx_seq_one_letter_code
_entity_poly.pdbx_strand_id
1 'polypeptide(L)'
;GCDRILRTWKASGKRLMVGFNMRYMNIFRVMKEIIDTGTIGELKAAWCRHFVGHGRTFYFQDWHATRQGSNTLLLQKGSHDIDMIHWLTGQYSKRVAAFGGLDMFGGDKPNDLRCPDCAEADTCWEVADPSCSRNQCCFRQEVDVEDNNVMIMELDGGIKASYLQCHFTPDYHRNYTIIGTEGRVENSEPEGKVWVKMRRANTWKELADRTYEIRPAMGGHGGADPVITEDFLDMVLDGKEPLATPLAGRMSVAAGCAGADSLRSGGQVQEVPEVAW
;
A
#
# COMPACT_ATOMS: atom_id res chain seq x y z
N GLY A 1 -18.42 -1.43 8.47
CA GLY A 1 -17.97 -2.83 8.38
C GLY A 1 -16.92 -3.14 9.43
N CYS A 2 -15.75 -2.49 9.40
CA CYS A 2 -14.61 -2.83 10.27
C CYS A 2 -14.92 -2.72 11.76
N ASP A 3 -15.62 -1.66 12.22
CA ASP A 3 -15.96 -1.50 13.64
C ASP A 3 -16.88 -2.64 14.13
N ARG A 4 -17.75 -3.17 13.26
CA ARG A 4 -18.56 -4.37 13.59
C ARG A 4 -17.66 -5.58 13.78
N ILE A 5 -16.66 -5.79 12.92
CA ILE A 5 -15.68 -6.88 13.06
C ILE A 5 -14.91 -6.73 14.37
N LEU A 6 -14.42 -5.53 14.70
CA LEU A 6 -13.67 -5.29 15.93
C LEU A 6 -14.54 -5.57 17.18
N ARG A 7 -15.79 -5.10 17.21
CA ARG A 7 -16.72 -5.38 18.32
C ARG A 7 -16.99 -6.87 18.47
N THR A 8 -17.28 -7.57 17.36
CA THR A 8 -17.50 -9.03 17.37
C THR A 8 -16.27 -9.79 17.84
N TRP A 9 -15.09 -9.42 17.33
CA TRP A 9 -13.82 -9.99 17.76
C TRP A 9 -13.61 -9.81 19.27
N LYS A 10 -13.75 -8.59 19.78
CA LYS A 10 -13.57 -8.28 21.19
C LYS A 10 -14.55 -9.03 22.07
N ALA A 11 -15.82 -9.10 21.68
CA ALA A 11 -16.86 -9.84 22.41
C ALA A 11 -16.66 -11.37 22.38
N SER A 12 -16.04 -11.91 21.33
CA SER A 12 -15.83 -13.35 21.19
C SER A 12 -14.73 -13.93 22.08
N GLY A 13 -13.80 -13.10 22.56
CA GLY A 13 -12.58 -13.52 23.26
C GLY A 13 -11.64 -14.35 22.38
N LYS A 14 -11.87 -14.43 21.07
CA LYS A 14 -11.04 -15.16 20.12
C LYS A 14 -9.88 -14.29 19.63
N ARG A 15 -8.87 -14.92 19.06
CA ARG A 15 -7.74 -14.23 18.42
C ARG A 15 -8.09 -13.90 16.98
N LEU A 16 -7.57 -12.76 16.51
CA LEU A 16 -7.76 -12.29 15.14
C LEU A 16 -6.47 -11.62 14.66
N MET A 17 -6.01 -12.02 13.50
CA MET A 17 -4.86 -11.44 12.81
C MET A 17 -5.32 -10.89 11.46
N VAL A 18 -4.70 -9.81 11.01
CA VAL A 18 -4.88 -9.25 9.67
C VAL A 18 -3.67 -9.62 8.80
N GLY A 19 -3.91 -10.08 7.57
CA GLY A 19 -2.85 -10.57 6.69
C GLY A 19 -2.03 -9.48 5.98
N PHE A 20 -1.57 -8.44 6.67
CA PHE A 20 -0.70 -7.41 6.11
C PHE A 20 0.73 -7.94 5.95
N ASN A 21 0.96 -8.68 4.88
CA ASN A 21 2.21 -9.40 4.60
C ASN A 21 3.43 -8.50 4.47
N MET A 22 3.29 -7.24 4.06
CA MET A 22 4.42 -6.34 3.88
C MET A 22 5.20 -6.07 5.18
N ARG A 23 4.55 -6.09 6.34
CA ARG A 23 5.21 -5.96 7.64
C ARG A 23 6.23 -7.07 7.92
N TYR A 24 6.12 -8.20 7.22
CA TYR A 24 6.98 -9.38 7.35
C TYR A 24 8.09 -9.45 6.30
N MET A 25 8.09 -8.55 5.30
CA MET A 25 9.16 -8.46 4.31
C MET A 25 10.45 -7.94 4.95
N ASN A 26 11.58 -8.62 4.69
CA ASN A 26 12.87 -8.27 5.29
C ASN A 26 13.26 -6.80 5.12
N ILE A 27 13.03 -6.23 3.94
CA ILE A 27 13.39 -4.85 3.65
C ILE A 27 12.67 -3.85 4.58
N PHE A 28 11.39 -4.08 4.85
CA PHE A 28 10.60 -3.21 5.72
C PHE A 28 10.86 -3.46 7.21
N ARG A 29 11.20 -4.68 7.58
CA ARG A 29 11.64 -5.00 8.95
C ARG A 29 12.95 -4.27 9.30
N VAL A 30 13.92 -4.27 8.38
CA VAL A 30 15.17 -3.51 8.57
C VAL A 30 14.89 -2.01 8.67
N MET A 31 13.99 -1.46 7.84
CA MET A 31 13.57 -0.05 7.99
C MET A 31 12.98 0.22 9.37
N LYS A 32 12.06 -0.64 9.83
CA LYS A 32 11.40 -0.50 11.13
C LYS A 32 12.40 -0.58 12.28
N GLU A 33 13.32 -1.53 12.25
CA GLU A 33 14.39 -1.65 13.25
C GLU A 33 15.24 -0.38 13.33
N ILE A 34 15.66 0.20 12.18
CA ILE A 34 16.42 1.46 12.16
C ILE A 34 15.61 2.61 12.76
N ILE A 35 14.32 2.71 12.44
CA ILE A 35 13.43 3.74 12.99
C ILE A 35 13.29 3.58 14.50
N ASP A 36 13.05 2.35 14.99
CA ASP A 36 12.80 2.05 16.39
C ASP A 36 14.04 2.27 17.28
N THR A 37 15.26 2.20 16.72
CA THR A 37 16.47 2.60 17.44
C THR A 37 16.58 4.11 17.68
N GLY A 38 15.68 4.92 17.11
CA GLY A 38 15.74 6.38 17.19
C GLY A 38 16.84 7.01 16.32
N THR A 39 17.49 6.25 15.44
CA THR A 39 18.61 6.71 14.61
C THR A 39 18.31 8.00 13.84
N ILE A 40 17.08 8.17 13.34
CA ILE A 40 16.67 9.35 12.57
C ILE A 40 15.96 10.41 13.41
N GLY A 41 15.92 10.25 14.74
CA GLY A 41 15.27 11.17 15.66
C GLY A 41 13.75 11.11 15.66
N GLU A 42 13.09 12.18 16.09
CA GLU A 42 11.64 12.29 16.11
C GLU A 42 11.07 12.35 14.69
N LEU A 43 10.08 11.49 14.36
CA LEU A 43 9.51 11.40 13.01
C LEU A 43 8.65 12.62 12.69
N LYS A 44 8.79 13.16 11.48
CA LYS A 44 8.12 14.37 11.01
C LYS A 44 7.40 14.21 9.68
N ALA A 45 7.90 13.36 8.77
CA ALA A 45 7.26 13.10 7.49
C ALA A 45 7.44 11.65 7.04
N ALA A 46 6.49 11.18 6.22
CA ALA A 46 6.52 9.87 5.59
C ALA A 46 5.96 9.94 4.17
N TRP A 47 6.67 9.39 3.21
CA TRP A 47 6.24 9.36 1.82
C TRP A 47 6.25 7.93 1.30
N CYS A 48 5.21 7.57 0.55
CA CYS A 48 5.16 6.33 -0.21
C CYS A 48 4.87 6.63 -1.68
N ARG A 49 5.64 6.00 -2.54
CA ARG A 49 5.51 6.03 -3.98
C ARG A 49 5.34 4.59 -4.47
N HIS A 50 4.22 4.30 -5.13
CA HIS A 50 3.91 2.98 -5.63
C HIS A 50 3.64 3.00 -7.14
N PHE A 51 4.59 2.55 -7.93
CA PHE A 51 4.46 2.27 -9.35
C PHE A 51 3.98 0.84 -9.55
N VAL A 52 2.83 0.68 -10.21
CA VAL A 52 2.18 -0.63 -10.41
C VAL A 52 2.26 -0.99 -11.89
N GLY A 53 3.45 -1.34 -12.37
CA GLY A 53 3.72 -1.63 -13.78
C GLY A 53 2.99 -2.86 -14.36
N HIS A 54 2.32 -3.65 -13.52
CA HIS A 54 1.45 -4.75 -13.92
C HIS A 54 -0.03 -4.45 -13.63
N GLY A 55 -0.39 -3.17 -13.53
CA GLY A 55 -1.71 -2.71 -13.12
C GLY A 55 -2.84 -3.27 -13.96
N ARG A 56 -2.68 -3.30 -15.30
CA ARG A 56 -3.68 -3.86 -16.20
C ARG A 56 -4.10 -5.28 -15.81
N THR A 57 -3.13 -6.20 -15.68
CA THR A 57 -3.38 -7.63 -15.48
C THR A 57 -4.06 -7.93 -14.14
N PHE A 58 -3.63 -7.25 -13.07
CA PHE A 58 -4.15 -7.51 -11.73
C PHE A 58 -5.40 -6.71 -11.39
N TYR A 59 -5.59 -5.54 -12.00
CA TYR A 59 -6.63 -4.61 -11.58
C TYR A 59 -7.62 -4.28 -12.70
N PHE A 60 -7.17 -4.00 -13.92
CA PHE A 60 -8.03 -3.51 -15.00
C PHE A 60 -8.52 -4.61 -15.94
N GLN A 61 -7.90 -5.79 -15.94
CA GLN A 61 -8.34 -7.00 -16.62
C GLN A 61 -9.07 -7.99 -15.71
N ASP A 62 -9.53 -7.55 -14.56
CA ASP A 62 -10.18 -8.35 -13.53
C ASP A 62 -11.28 -7.54 -12.83
N TRP A 63 -11.96 -8.14 -11.84
CA TRP A 63 -13.07 -7.55 -11.07
C TRP A 63 -12.73 -6.25 -10.33
N HIS A 64 -11.48 -6.00 -10.08
CA HIS A 64 -11.00 -4.79 -9.41
C HIS A 64 -11.26 -3.50 -10.19
N ALA A 65 -11.49 -3.59 -11.49
CA ALA A 65 -11.64 -2.45 -12.38
C ALA A 65 -12.91 -1.63 -12.15
N THR A 66 -13.81 -2.11 -11.29
CA THR A 66 -15.08 -1.42 -11.04
C THR A 66 -15.24 -1.02 -9.58
N ARG A 67 -15.91 0.13 -9.35
CA ARG A 67 -16.28 0.60 -8.00
C ARG A 67 -17.18 -0.39 -7.28
N GLN A 68 -18.00 -1.12 -8.00
CA GLN A 68 -18.80 -2.19 -7.44
C GLN A 68 -17.92 -3.31 -6.87
N GLY A 69 -16.83 -3.65 -7.54
CA GLY A 69 -15.91 -4.71 -7.14
C GLY A 69 -14.97 -4.29 -6.00
N SER A 70 -14.29 -3.17 -6.16
CA SER A 70 -13.19 -2.78 -5.27
C SER A 70 -13.41 -1.47 -4.49
N ASN A 71 -14.47 -0.73 -4.76
CA ASN A 71 -14.71 0.64 -4.32
C ASN A 71 -13.72 1.63 -4.99
N THR A 72 -12.44 1.51 -4.72
CA THR A 72 -11.33 2.27 -5.31
C THR A 72 -10.03 1.51 -5.08
N LEU A 73 -9.05 1.66 -5.98
CA LEU A 73 -7.73 1.07 -5.79
C LEU A 73 -6.93 1.81 -4.69
N LEU A 74 -7.28 3.06 -4.37
CA LEU A 74 -6.77 3.77 -3.22
C LEU A 74 -7.11 3.06 -1.89
N LEU A 75 -8.26 2.39 -1.81
CA LEU A 75 -8.62 1.54 -0.69
C LEU A 75 -8.09 0.11 -0.88
N GLN A 76 -8.45 -0.55 -1.97
CA GLN A 76 -8.20 -1.99 -2.15
C GLN A 76 -6.69 -2.31 -2.18
N LYS A 77 -5.90 -1.55 -2.95
CA LYS A 77 -4.44 -1.70 -3.01
C LYS A 77 -3.72 -0.78 -2.01
N GLY A 78 -4.21 0.45 -1.88
CA GLY A 78 -3.60 1.46 -1.02
C GLY A 78 -3.65 1.11 0.46
N SER A 79 -4.58 0.25 0.92
CA SER A 79 -4.64 -0.18 2.33
C SER A 79 -3.33 -0.81 2.82
N HIS A 80 -2.60 -1.53 1.97
CA HIS A 80 -1.29 -2.07 2.32
C HIS A 80 -0.25 -0.96 2.54
N ASP A 81 -0.25 0.06 1.69
CA ASP A 81 0.73 1.15 1.76
C ASP A 81 0.41 2.13 2.89
N ILE A 82 -0.87 2.38 3.12
CA ILE A 82 -1.34 3.16 4.28
C ILE A 82 -0.96 2.46 5.58
N ASP A 83 -1.17 1.13 5.65
CA ASP A 83 -0.74 0.32 6.79
C ASP A 83 0.77 0.42 7.04
N MET A 84 1.57 0.34 5.99
CA MET A 84 3.01 0.49 6.09
C MET A 84 3.43 1.88 6.61
N ILE A 85 2.78 2.95 6.14
CA ILE A 85 3.02 4.30 6.67
C ILE A 85 2.68 4.35 8.15
N HIS A 86 1.52 3.80 8.54
CA HIS A 86 1.10 3.75 9.95
C HIS A 86 2.07 2.93 10.80
N TRP A 87 2.47 1.76 10.32
CA TRP A 87 3.37 0.87 11.07
C TRP A 87 4.79 1.43 11.22
N LEU A 88 5.35 1.97 10.14
CA LEU A 88 6.69 2.56 10.17
C LEU A 88 6.74 3.80 11.08
N THR A 89 5.69 4.63 11.06
CA THR A 89 5.63 5.84 11.88
C THR A 89 5.12 5.60 13.30
N GLY A 90 4.44 4.48 13.56
CA GLY A 90 3.76 4.21 14.82
C GLY A 90 2.54 5.11 15.05
N GLN A 91 2.02 5.77 14.02
CA GLN A 91 0.94 6.76 14.13
C GLN A 91 -0.15 6.47 13.10
N TYR A 92 -1.41 6.77 13.43
CA TYR A 92 -2.55 6.61 12.52
C TYR A 92 -2.95 7.93 11.87
N SER A 93 -3.57 7.84 10.69
CA SER A 93 -4.14 9.00 10.00
C SER A 93 -5.32 9.58 10.76
N LYS A 94 -5.32 10.92 10.94
CA LYS A 94 -6.43 11.70 11.51
C LYS A 94 -7.31 12.28 10.43
N ARG A 95 -6.71 12.85 9.39
CA ARG A 95 -7.41 13.43 8.24
C ARG A 95 -6.61 13.27 6.98
N VAL A 96 -7.33 13.21 5.86
CA VAL A 96 -6.75 12.98 4.54
C VAL A 96 -7.37 13.90 3.50
N ALA A 97 -6.62 14.16 2.42
CA ALA A 97 -7.14 14.73 1.19
C ALA A 97 -6.55 13.97 0.00
N ALA A 98 -7.35 13.71 -1.04
CA ALA A 98 -6.93 12.92 -2.18
C ALA A 98 -7.46 13.48 -3.49
N PHE A 99 -6.66 13.31 -4.56
CA PHE A 99 -7.02 13.50 -5.94
C PHE A 99 -6.70 12.25 -6.73
N GLY A 100 -7.42 12.00 -7.80
CA GLY A 100 -7.15 10.90 -8.72
C GLY A 100 -8.10 10.90 -9.90
N GLY A 101 -7.78 10.09 -10.88
CA GLY A 101 -8.54 9.98 -12.11
C GLY A 101 -8.41 8.60 -12.73
N LEU A 102 -9.26 8.37 -13.74
CA LEU A 102 -9.13 7.27 -14.68
C LEU A 102 -8.52 7.88 -15.95
N ASP A 103 -7.19 7.80 -16.04
CA ASP A 103 -6.41 8.60 -17.00
C ASP A 103 -5.91 7.76 -18.17
N MET A 104 -5.75 6.45 -18.00
CA MET A 104 -5.18 5.55 -19.01
C MET A 104 -6.13 4.42 -19.41
N PHE A 105 -6.73 3.74 -18.43
CA PHE A 105 -7.62 2.61 -18.66
C PHE A 105 -9.08 3.06 -18.85
N GLY A 106 -10.00 2.10 -19.07
CA GLY A 106 -11.37 2.44 -19.44
C GLY A 106 -11.50 2.93 -20.87
N GLY A 107 -12.71 3.14 -21.33
CA GLY A 107 -12.97 3.61 -22.69
C GLY A 107 -14.33 3.17 -23.22
N ASP A 108 -14.39 2.83 -24.49
CA ASP A 108 -15.63 2.53 -25.22
C ASP A 108 -15.76 1.08 -25.68
N LYS A 109 -14.81 0.23 -25.35
CA LYS A 109 -14.85 -1.20 -25.74
C LYS A 109 -15.98 -1.93 -25.01
N PRO A 110 -16.57 -2.98 -25.64
CA PRO A 110 -17.60 -3.81 -25.00
C PRO A 110 -17.13 -4.43 -23.68
N ASN A 111 -18.04 -4.55 -22.71
CA ASN A 111 -17.73 -5.08 -21.38
C ASN A 111 -17.39 -6.58 -21.39
N ASP A 112 -17.89 -7.33 -22.35
CA ASP A 112 -17.63 -8.76 -22.54
C ASP A 112 -16.40 -9.05 -23.40
N LEU A 113 -15.79 -8.02 -24.02
CA LEU A 113 -14.61 -8.19 -24.86
C LEU A 113 -13.44 -8.74 -24.07
N ARG A 114 -12.82 -9.80 -24.63
CA ARG A 114 -11.60 -10.40 -24.12
C ARG A 114 -10.45 -10.28 -25.10
N CYS A 115 -9.22 -10.26 -24.60
CA CYS A 115 -8.05 -10.12 -25.47
C CYS A 115 -7.97 -11.16 -26.60
N PRO A 116 -8.28 -12.46 -26.42
CA PRO A 116 -8.29 -13.45 -27.50
C PRO A 116 -9.31 -13.17 -28.61
N ASP A 117 -10.39 -12.47 -28.30
CA ASP A 117 -11.48 -12.15 -29.24
C ASP A 117 -11.36 -10.74 -29.82
N CYS A 118 -10.31 -10.01 -29.47
CA CYS A 118 -10.12 -8.60 -29.87
C CYS A 118 -9.41 -8.50 -31.21
N ALA A 119 -10.03 -7.80 -32.17
CA ALA A 119 -9.44 -7.56 -33.50
C ALA A 119 -8.14 -6.71 -33.44
N GLU A 120 -7.89 -6.00 -32.34
CA GLU A 120 -6.73 -5.16 -32.14
C GLU A 120 -5.63 -5.85 -31.29
N ALA A 121 -5.80 -7.13 -30.94
CA ALA A 121 -4.90 -7.83 -30.01
C ALA A 121 -3.43 -7.78 -30.44
N ASP A 122 -3.15 -7.94 -31.74
CA ASP A 122 -1.78 -7.98 -32.27
C ASP A 122 -1.02 -6.65 -32.14
N THR A 123 -1.74 -5.54 -31.97
CA THR A 123 -1.16 -4.20 -31.84
C THR A 123 -1.40 -3.54 -30.48
N CYS A 124 -2.15 -4.19 -29.61
CA CYS A 124 -2.51 -3.67 -28.31
C CYS A 124 -1.35 -3.84 -27.32
N TRP A 125 -0.86 -2.74 -26.77
CA TRP A 125 0.20 -2.74 -25.76
C TRP A 125 -0.25 -3.36 -24.42
N GLU A 126 -1.57 -3.41 -24.18
CA GLU A 126 -2.18 -3.94 -22.96
C GLU A 126 -2.77 -5.34 -23.16
N VAL A 127 -2.41 -6.05 -24.25
CA VAL A 127 -2.87 -7.40 -24.50
C VAL A 127 -2.43 -8.36 -23.39
N ALA A 128 -3.35 -9.16 -22.88
CA ALA A 128 -3.04 -10.18 -21.88
C ALA A 128 -2.24 -11.33 -22.51
N ASP A 129 -1.38 -11.97 -21.71
CA ASP A 129 -0.79 -13.24 -22.10
C ASP A 129 -1.90 -14.26 -22.38
N PRO A 130 -1.84 -15.02 -23.50
CA PRO A 130 -2.87 -15.99 -23.86
C PRO A 130 -3.17 -17.04 -22.80
N SER A 131 -2.20 -17.36 -21.94
CA SER A 131 -2.36 -18.28 -20.81
C SER A 131 -3.00 -17.66 -19.58
N CYS A 132 -3.16 -16.33 -19.56
CA CYS A 132 -3.71 -15.60 -18.42
C CYS A 132 -5.23 -15.66 -18.41
N SER A 133 -5.82 -16.12 -17.31
CA SER A 133 -7.28 -16.10 -17.12
C SER A 133 -7.85 -14.69 -16.95
N ARG A 134 -7.01 -13.72 -16.57
CA ARG A 134 -7.33 -12.29 -16.47
C ARG A 134 -7.06 -11.65 -17.85
N ASN A 135 -8.04 -11.69 -18.72
CA ASN A 135 -7.90 -11.24 -20.10
C ASN A 135 -9.07 -10.39 -20.60
N GLN A 136 -9.88 -9.86 -19.68
CA GLN A 136 -10.94 -8.92 -20.00
C GLN A 136 -10.32 -7.60 -20.48
N CYS A 137 -10.92 -6.96 -21.48
CA CYS A 137 -10.38 -5.73 -22.02
C CYS A 137 -10.28 -4.62 -20.94
N CYS A 138 -9.10 -4.06 -20.75
CA CYS A 138 -8.89 -2.97 -19.77
C CYS A 138 -9.45 -1.62 -20.27
N PHE A 139 -9.83 -1.50 -21.53
CA PHE A 139 -10.47 -0.32 -22.15
C PHE A 139 -11.99 -0.46 -22.29
N ARG A 140 -12.63 -1.37 -21.55
CA ARG A 140 -14.07 -1.56 -21.59
C ARG A 140 -14.83 -0.48 -20.85
N GLN A 141 -16.09 -0.28 -21.18
CA GLN A 141 -16.93 0.81 -20.68
C GLN A 141 -17.20 0.78 -19.16
N GLU A 142 -17.24 -0.42 -18.55
CA GLU A 142 -17.56 -0.56 -17.12
C GLU A 142 -16.42 -0.19 -16.17
N VAL A 143 -15.21 0.03 -16.70
CA VAL A 143 -14.06 0.44 -15.89
C VAL A 143 -14.32 1.84 -15.35
N ASP A 144 -14.41 1.99 -14.04
CA ASP A 144 -14.79 3.24 -13.39
C ASP A 144 -13.99 3.56 -12.11
N VAL A 145 -12.96 2.75 -11.80
CA VAL A 145 -12.03 3.06 -10.70
C VAL A 145 -10.86 3.91 -11.21
N GLU A 146 -10.30 4.66 -10.32
CA GLU A 146 -9.16 5.53 -10.57
C GLU A 146 -7.87 4.70 -10.74
N ASP A 147 -7.10 4.94 -11.81
CA ASP A 147 -5.83 4.28 -12.10
C ASP A 147 -4.59 5.10 -11.68
N ASN A 148 -4.83 6.34 -11.25
CA ASN A 148 -3.82 7.28 -10.80
C ASN A 148 -4.35 8.07 -9.59
N ASN A 149 -3.63 8.00 -8.45
CA ASN A 149 -4.09 8.59 -7.19
C ASN A 149 -2.94 9.25 -6.42
N VAL A 150 -3.24 10.39 -5.81
CA VAL A 150 -2.39 11.07 -4.84
C VAL A 150 -3.20 11.34 -3.58
N MET A 151 -2.68 10.93 -2.42
CA MET A 151 -3.29 11.20 -1.13
C MET A 151 -2.28 11.83 -0.18
N ILE A 152 -2.67 12.89 0.51
CA ILE A 152 -1.93 13.47 1.62
C ILE A 152 -2.67 13.18 2.93
N MET A 153 -1.89 12.97 4.01
CA MET A 153 -2.40 12.55 5.32
C MET A 153 -1.75 13.38 6.42
N GLU A 154 -2.51 13.75 7.40
CA GLU A 154 -2.00 14.16 8.70
C GLU A 154 -2.21 13.01 9.68
N LEU A 155 -1.11 12.54 10.27
CA LEU A 155 -1.12 11.47 11.27
C LEU A 155 -1.17 12.06 12.68
N ASP A 156 -1.46 11.20 13.66
CA ASP A 156 -1.27 11.53 15.07
C ASP A 156 0.17 12.03 15.32
N GLY A 157 0.38 12.82 16.35
CA GLY A 157 1.69 13.43 16.59
C GLY A 157 2.11 14.50 15.56
N GLY A 158 1.23 14.85 14.61
CA GLY A 158 1.46 15.90 13.62
C GLY A 158 2.37 15.52 12.45
N ILE A 159 2.64 14.23 12.22
CA ILE A 159 3.41 13.74 11.07
C ILE A 159 2.62 14.01 9.79
N LYS A 160 3.30 14.52 8.75
CA LYS A 160 2.73 14.71 7.41
C LYS A 160 3.15 13.55 6.52
N ALA A 161 2.17 12.92 5.86
CA ALA A 161 2.45 11.80 4.97
C ALA A 161 1.82 12.00 3.58
N SER A 162 2.41 11.35 2.58
CA SER A 162 1.83 11.27 1.24
C SER A 162 1.92 9.84 0.71
N TYR A 163 0.92 9.49 -0.08
CA TYR A 163 0.85 8.25 -0.81
C TYR A 163 0.50 8.53 -2.27
N LEU A 164 1.32 8.04 -3.18
CA LEU A 164 1.14 8.16 -4.62
C LEU A 164 1.06 6.76 -5.22
N GLN A 165 0.02 6.53 -6.05
CA GLN A 165 -0.22 5.25 -6.70
C GLN A 165 -0.55 5.48 -8.17
N CYS A 166 0.16 4.80 -9.08
CA CYS A 166 -0.11 4.84 -10.51
C CYS A 166 -0.06 3.41 -11.07
N HIS A 167 -1.10 3.02 -11.81
CA HIS A 167 -1.28 1.64 -12.29
C HIS A 167 -0.85 1.41 -13.75
N PHE A 168 -0.27 2.41 -14.39
CA PHE A 168 0.21 2.35 -15.78
C PHE A 168 1.66 2.78 -15.96
N THR A 169 2.46 2.65 -14.90
CA THR A 169 3.91 2.89 -14.98
C THR A 169 4.61 1.78 -15.76
N PRO A 170 5.75 2.08 -16.44
CA PRO A 170 6.47 1.08 -17.23
C PRO A 170 7.18 0.02 -16.39
N ASP A 171 7.34 0.27 -15.09
CA ASP A 171 8.07 -0.55 -14.14
C ASP A 171 7.30 -0.72 -12.84
N TYR A 172 7.73 -1.65 -12.02
CA TYR A 172 7.24 -1.83 -10.66
C TYR A 172 8.24 -1.23 -9.67
N HIS A 173 7.78 -0.30 -8.85
CA HIS A 173 8.60 0.27 -7.78
C HIS A 173 7.75 0.68 -6.58
N ARG A 174 8.14 0.25 -5.39
CA ARG A 174 7.50 0.65 -4.14
C ARG A 174 8.55 1.19 -3.17
N ASN A 175 8.48 2.49 -2.93
CA ASN A 175 9.47 3.21 -2.14
C ASN A 175 8.80 3.92 -0.97
N TYR A 176 9.38 3.77 0.20
CA TYR A 176 9.02 4.52 1.42
C TYR A 176 10.20 5.36 1.84
N THR A 177 9.94 6.62 2.16
CA THR A 177 10.91 7.54 2.75
C THR A 177 10.33 8.05 4.07
N ILE A 178 11.01 7.75 5.19
CA ILE A 178 10.62 8.23 6.52
C ILE A 178 11.66 9.25 6.98
N ILE A 179 11.20 10.42 7.39
CA ILE A 179 12.04 11.57 7.73
C ILE A 179 11.83 11.95 9.18
N GLY A 180 12.92 12.01 9.91
CA GLY A 180 12.97 12.49 11.29
C GLY A 180 13.84 13.74 11.44
N THR A 181 13.97 14.20 12.69
CA THR A 181 14.75 15.41 13.02
C THR A 181 16.23 15.27 12.80
N GLU A 182 16.77 14.04 12.83
CA GLU A 182 18.21 13.76 12.73
C GLU A 182 18.60 13.10 11.39
N GLY A 183 17.63 12.63 10.59
CA GLY A 183 17.94 11.97 9.32
C GLY A 183 16.71 11.43 8.61
N ARG A 184 16.94 10.61 7.59
CA ARG A 184 15.91 9.86 6.87
C ARG A 184 16.33 8.41 6.66
N VAL A 185 15.35 7.53 6.55
CA VAL A 185 15.51 6.16 6.07
C VAL A 185 14.64 5.96 4.84
N GLU A 186 15.16 5.23 3.85
CA GLU A 186 14.50 5.02 2.56
C GLU A 186 14.83 3.62 2.03
N ASN A 187 13.87 2.95 1.38
CA ASN A 187 14.12 1.67 0.70
C ASN A 187 14.15 1.80 -0.82
N SER A 188 14.88 0.88 -1.44
CA SER A 188 14.79 0.56 -2.87
C SER A 188 14.56 -0.94 -3.01
N GLU A 189 13.33 -1.35 -3.32
CA GLU A 189 13.03 -2.77 -3.56
C GLU A 189 13.81 -3.34 -4.76
N PRO A 190 13.90 -2.63 -5.93
CA PRO A 190 14.64 -3.14 -7.08
C PRO A 190 16.12 -3.36 -6.79
N GLU A 191 16.71 -2.56 -5.92
CA GLU A 191 18.12 -2.70 -5.54
C GLU A 191 18.33 -3.60 -4.31
N GLY A 192 17.27 -3.98 -3.59
CA GLY A 192 17.38 -4.73 -2.35
C GLY A 192 18.12 -3.96 -1.26
N LYS A 193 17.88 -2.63 -1.14
CA LYS A 193 18.64 -1.78 -0.24
C LYS A 193 17.77 -0.95 0.67
N VAL A 194 18.32 -0.64 1.85
CA VAL A 194 17.81 0.40 2.74
C VAL A 194 18.93 1.41 2.98
N TRP A 195 18.63 2.69 2.76
CA TRP A 195 19.53 3.80 2.92
C TRP A 195 19.18 4.62 4.16
N VAL A 196 20.23 5.01 4.88
CA VAL A 196 20.12 5.98 5.98
C VAL A 196 20.95 7.20 5.64
N LYS A 197 20.33 8.38 5.69
CA LYS A 197 20.99 9.66 5.49
C LYS A 197 20.85 10.52 6.74
N MET A 198 21.97 10.94 7.32
CA MET A 198 22.00 11.76 8.53
C MET A 198 22.01 13.24 8.18
N ARG A 199 21.24 14.04 8.93
CA ARG A 199 21.08 15.47 8.68
C ARG A 199 22.38 16.27 8.83
N ARG A 200 23.27 15.88 9.74
CA ARG A 200 24.48 16.61 10.09
C ARG A 200 25.77 16.00 9.53
N ALA A 201 25.63 15.05 8.61
CA ALA A 201 26.79 14.47 7.95
C ALA A 201 27.37 15.43 6.89
N ASN A 202 28.69 15.44 6.74
CA ASN A 202 29.36 16.24 5.68
C ASN A 202 29.22 15.62 4.27
N THR A 203 28.30 14.71 4.10
CA THR A 203 28.06 13.91 2.88
C THR A 203 26.78 14.32 2.17
N TRP A 204 26.39 15.59 2.26
CA TRP A 204 25.08 16.04 1.77
C TRP A 204 24.82 15.81 0.27
N LYS A 205 25.87 15.62 -0.53
CA LYS A 205 25.78 15.26 -1.96
C LYS A 205 25.64 13.77 -2.20
N GLU A 206 25.90 12.94 -1.22
CA GLU A 206 25.79 11.48 -1.31
C GLU A 206 24.37 11.03 -1.00
N LEU A 207 23.94 9.95 -1.65
CA LEU A 207 22.58 9.40 -1.47
C LEU A 207 22.36 8.92 -0.02
N ALA A 208 23.36 8.27 0.57
CA ALA A 208 23.29 7.70 1.91
C ALA A 208 24.62 7.80 2.66
N ASP A 209 24.56 7.82 3.98
CA ASP A 209 25.72 7.69 4.88
C ASP A 209 25.91 6.21 5.31
N ARG A 210 24.81 5.44 5.28
CA ARG A 210 24.81 3.99 5.54
C ARG A 210 23.87 3.31 4.55
N THR A 211 24.32 2.18 4.02
CA THR A 211 23.54 1.32 3.13
C THR A 211 23.48 -0.07 3.74
N TYR A 212 22.26 -0.60 3.84
CA TYR A 212 21.99 -1.97 4.28
C TYR A 212 21.57 -2.78 3.06
N GLU A 213 22.35 -3.81 2.73
CA GLU A 213 22.05 -4.77 1.69
C GLU A 213 21.04 -5.79 2.24
N ILE A 214 19.89 -5.90 1.59
CA ILE A 214 18.82 -6.82 2.01
C ILE A 214 18.98 -8.13 1.25
N ARG A 215 19.28 -9.18 1.97
CA ARG A 215 19.40 -10.51 1.35
C ARG A 215 18.06 -10.96 0.79
N PRO A 216 18.02 -11.49 -0.43
CA PRO A 216 16.82 -12.13 -0.95
C PRO A 216 16.34 -13.21 0.04
N ALA A 217 15.05 -13.19 0.33
CA ALA A 217 14.43 -14.18 1.19
C ALA A 217 13.72 -15.23 0.33
N MET A 218 13.68 -16.46 0.80
CA MET A 218 12.92 -17.54 0.16
C MET A 218 11.45 -17.45 0.52
N GLY A 219 10.58 -17.81 -0.40
CA GLY A 219 9.12 -17.77 -0.25
C GLY A 219 8.48 -16.62 -0.98
N GLY A 220 7.14 -16.64 -1.08
CA GLY A 220 6.35 -15.59 -1.72
C GLY A 220 6.42 -14.25 -1.00
N HIS A 221 6.01 -13.18 -1.70
CA HIS A 221 5.95 -11.80 -1.19
C HIS A 221 7.27 -11.34 -0.53
N GLY A 222 8.41 -11.56 -1.22
CA GLY A 222 9.72 -11.14 -0.69
C GLY A 222 10.11 -11.83 0.61
N GLY A 223 9.68 -13.08 0.81
CA GLY A 223 9.96 -13.89 2.01
C GLY A 223 8.98 -13.67 3.17
N ALA A 224 7.92 -12.92 2.96
CA ALA A 224 6.92 -12.65 4.00
C ALA A 224 6.04 -13.86 4.32
N ASP A 225 5.72 -14.72 3.34
CA ASP A 225 4.73 -15.79 3.51
C ASP A 225 5.07 -16.81 4.59
N PRO A 226 6.29 -17.36 4.69
CA PRO A 226 6.63 -18.22 5.81
C PRO A 226 6.59 -17.48 7.15
N VAL A 227 7.07 -16.23 7.21
CA VAL A 227 7.14 -15.48 8.48
C VAL A 227 5.77 -15.10 9.01
N ILE A 228 4.83 -14.69 8.13
CA ILE A 228 3.44 -14.41 8.55
C ILE A 228 2.72 -15.69 9.01
N THR A 229 3.07 -16.84 8.43
CA THR A 229 2.54 -18.14 8.86
C THR A 229 3.04 -18.50 10.25
N GLU A 230 4.33 -18.27 10.53
CA GLU A 230 4.91 -18.46 11.87
C GLU A 230 4.26 -17.54 12.90
N ASP A 231 4.08 -16.25 12.61
CA ASP A 231 3.41 -15.29 13.50
C ASP A 231 1.96 -15.71 13.80
N PHE A 232 1.24 -16.25 12.79
CA PHE A 232 -0.09 -16.82 13.00
C PHE A 232 -0.06 -18.03 13.95
N LEU A 233 0.89 -18.95 13.78
CA LEU A 233 1.05 -20.11 14.67
C LEU A 233 1.42 -19.68 16.08
N ASP A 234 2.34 -18.75 16.25
CA ASP A 234 2.72 -18.17 17.55
C ASP A 234 1.50 -17.53 18.24
N MET A 235 0.66 -16.81 17.49
CA MET A 235 -0.58 -16.26 18.02
C MET A 235 -1.52 -17.36 18.50
N VAL A 236 -1.67 -18.46 17.76
CA VAL A 236 -2.61 -19.54 18.08
C VAL A 236 -2.09 -20.41 19.21
N LEU A 237 -0.82 -20.80 19.18
CA LEU A 237 -0.22 -21.76 20.09
C LEU A 237 0.26 -21.11 21.40
N ASP A 238 0.96 -19.98 21.31
CA ASP A 238 1.64 -19.35 22.43
C ASP A 238 0.93 -18.09 22.96
N GLY A 239 -0.11 -17.63 22.27
CA GLY A 239 -0.85 -16.46 22.70
C GLY A 239 -0.19 -15.13 22.42
N LYS A 240 0.81 -15.09 21.57
CA LYS A 240 1.47 -13.84 21.18
C LYS A 240 0.53 -12.92 20.42
N GLU A 241 0.69 -11.62 20.61
CA GLU A 241 0.00 -10.63 19.79
C GLU A 241 0.59 -10.62 18.38
N PRO A 242 -0.25 -10.68 17.32
CA PRO A 242 0.25 -10.67 15.94
C PRO A 242 0.82 -9.30 15.58
N LEU A 243 1.83 -9.28 14.71
CA LEU A 243 2.44 -8.04 14.22
C LEU A 243 1.42 -7.13 13.50
N ALA A 244 0.46 -7.73 12.78
CA ALA A 244 -0.61 -7.02 12.10
C ALA A 244 -1.94 -7.19 12.85
N THR A 245 -2.25 -6.24 13.72
CA THR A 245 -3.43 -6.28 14.60
C THR A 245 -4.73 -5.95 13.87
N PRO A 246 -5.90 -6.39 14.39
CA PRO A 246 -7.20 -5.99 13.86
C PRO A 246 -7.42 -4.46 13.86
N LEU A 247 -6.87 -3.76 14.84
CA LEU A 247 -6.92 -2.29 14.90
C LEU A 247 -6.16 -1.68 13.71
N ALA A 248 -4.96 -2.17 13.41
CA ALA A 248 -4.17 -1.69 12.29
C ALA A 248 -4.95 -1.84 10.96
N GLY A 249 -5.60 -3.01 10.76
CA GLY A 249 -6.47 -3.23 9.60
C GLY A 249 -7.61 -2.23 9.51
N ARG A 250 -8.31 -1.99 10.61
CA ARG A 250 -9.39 -1.00 10.66
C ARG A 250 -8.91 0.41 10.34
N MET A 251 -7.79 0.83 10.89
CA MET A 251 -7.27 2.19 10.70
C MET A 251 -6.79 2.43 9.26
N SER A 252 -6.15 1.44 8.66
CA SER A 252 -5.75 1.51 7.25
C SER A 252 -6.97 1.60 6.32
N VAL A 253 -7.98 0.76 6.53
CA VAL A 253 -9.23 0.78 5.75
C VAL A 253 -9.97 2.10 5.95
N ALA A 254 -10.04 2.63 7.17
CA ALA A 254 -10.72 3.89 7.43
C ALA A 254 -10.06 5.07 6.69
N ALA A 255 -8.73 5.13 6.70
CA ALA A 255 -7.99 6.16 5.96
C ALA A 255 -8.18 6.01 4.43
N GLY A 256 -8.17 4.78 3.91
CA GLY A 256 -8.46 4.51 2.50
C GLY A 256 -9.88 4.89 2.08
N CYS A 257 -10.89 4.62 2.94
CA CYS A 257 -12.27 5.06 2.70
C CYS A 257 -12.38 6.60 2.72
N ALA A 258 -11.79 7.25 3.71
CA ALA A 258 -11.77 8.71 3.78
C ALA A 258 -11.06 9.33 2.56
N GLY A 259 -9.98 8.69 2.08
CA GLY A 259 -9.31 9.05 0.84
C GLY A 259 -10.22 8.93 -0.39
N ALA A 260 -11.00 7.85 -0.48
CA ALA A 260 -11.99 7.67 -1.54
C ALA A 260 -13.08 8.76 -1.53
N ASP A 261 -13.59 9.08 -0.33
CA ASP A 261 -14.60 10.13 -0.16
C ASP A 261 -14.03 11.52 -0.51
N SER A 262 -12.78 11.80 -0.13
CA SER A 262 -12.07 13.03 -0.50
C SER A 262 -11.92 13.16 -2.02
N LEU A 263 -11.42 12.13 -2.66
CA LEU A 263 -11.22 12.07 -4.12
C LEU A 263 -12.52 12.35 -4.88
N ARG A 264 -13.63 11.73 -4.44
CA ARG A 264 -14.96 11.88 -5.06
C ARG A 264 -15.65 13.19 -4.74
N SER A 265 -15.20 13.92 -3.71
CA SER A 265 -15.67 15.25 -3.36
C SER A 265 -14.77 16.39 -3.84
N GLY A 266 -13.88 16.11 -4.83
CA GLY A 266 -13.00 17.12 -5.42
C GLY A 266 -11.83 17.53 -4.52
N GLY A 267 -11.32 16.60 -3.70
CA GLY A 267 -10.15 16.83 -2.85
C GLY A 267 -10.48 17.46 -1.49
N GLN A 268 -11.75 17.48 -1.08
CA GLN A 268 -12.11 17.99 0.25
C GLN A 268 -11.46 17.15 1.34
N VAL A 269 -10.94 17.82 2.37
CA VAL A 269 -10.37 17.14 3.54
C VAL A 269 -11.45 16.31 4.23
N GLN A 270 -11.11 15.05 4.51
CA GLN A 270 -11.96 14.12 5.25
C GLN A 270 -11.29 13.73 6.57
N GLU A 271 -12.03 13.76 7.65
CA GLU A 271 -11.59 13.19 8.93
C GLU A 271 -11.64 11.66 8.87
N VAL A 272 -10.62 11.01 9.41
CA VAL A 272 -10.61 9.56 9.58
C VAL A 272 -11.38 9.23 10.85
N PRO A 273 -12.50 8.50 10.77
CA PRO A 273 -13.35 8.26 11.93
C PRO A 273 -12.63 7.54 13.06
N GLU A 274 -12.85 7.96 14.29
CA GLU A 274 -12.41 7.23 15.47
C GLU A 274 -13.03 5.82 15.54
N VAL A 275 -12.39 4.94 16.30
CA VAL A 275 -12.88 3.56 16.46
C VAL A 275 -14.12 3.57 17.35
N ALA A 276 -15.24 3.05 16.83
CA ALA A 276 -16.46 2.82 17.60
C ALA A 276 -16.43 1.40 18.21
N TRP A 277 -15.89 1.30 19.43
CA TRP A 277 -15.78 0.06 20.20
C TRP A 277 -17.14 -0.50 20.65
#